data_2fb2e1aef29a9073b38cd11c1481e2cb
#
_entry.id   2fb2e1aef29a9073b38cd11c1481e2cb
#
_cell.length_a   1.000
_cell.length_b   1.000
_cell.length_c   1.000
_cell.angle_alpha   90.00
_cell.angle_beta   90.00
_cell.angle_gamma   90.00
#
_symmetry.space_group_name_H-M   'P 1'
#
loop_
_entity.id
_entity.type
_entity.pdbx_description
1 polymer ?
#
loop_
_entity_poly.entity_id
_entity_poly.type
_entity_poly.pdbx_seq_one_letter_code
_entity_poly.pdbx_strand_id
1 'polypeptide(L)'
;MSVVSQQTKIFNATLGENICLGNFAEEAEQIAEFCKEFGFDHFFNNFPQGLNTMLGEDGINISGGQRQLVALARALYRQPKILLLDEPTAAMDTKAEKFVIDLLQQKKDHFATLMVTHRQYLAEISNRVYTLENGKTKEIK
;
A
#
# COMPACT_ATOMS: atom_id res chain seq x y z
N MET A 1 12.13 -7.72 0.47
CA MET A 1 11.46 -6.96 1.53
C MET A 1 11.03 -5.63 0.96
N SER A 2 9.82 -5.18 1.24
CA SER A 2 9.30 -3.87 0.86
C SER A 2 8.77 -3.13 2.09
N VAL A 3 8.85 -1.80 2.08
CA VAL A 3 8.42 -0.94 3.18
C VAL A 3 7.42 0.09 2.65
N VAL A 4 6.32 0.26 3.37
CA VAL A 4 5.37 1.36 3.19
C VAL A 4 5.44 2.22 4.45
N SER A 5 6.07 3.37 4.34
CA SER A 5 6.21 4.33 5.43
C SER A 5 5.00 5.27 5.51
N GLN A 6 4.78 5.87 6.67
CA GLN A 6 3.73 6.87 6.87
C GLN A 6 3.87 8.07 5.91
N GLN A 7 5.12 8.48 5.63
CA GLN A 7 5.44 9.53 4.66
C GLN A 7 6.01 8.92 3.40
N THR A 8 5.14 8.49 2.51
CA THR A 8 5.56 7.91 1.23
C THR A 8 5.89 8.99 0.21
N LYS A 9 7.09 8.88 -0.36
CA LYS A 9 7.51 9.74 -1.47
C LYS A 9 6.79 9.32 -2.76
N ILE A 10 6.14 10.29 -3.39
CA ILE A 10 5.56 10.17 -4.73
C ILE A 10 6.43 10.97 -5.69
N PHE A 11 6.78 10.36 -6.81
CA PHE A 11 7.61 11.00 -7.82
C PHE A 11 6.75 11.81 -8.79
N ASN A 12 7.32 12.88 -9.33
CA ASN A 12 6.70 13.66 -10.41
C ASN A 12 6.71 12.86 -11.72
N ALA A 13 5.84 11.89 -11.78
CA ALA A 13 5.73 10.89 -12.84
C ALA A 13 4.28 10.39 -12.90
N THR A 14 3.99 9.52 -13.85
CA THR A 14 2.67 8.89 -13.94
C THR A 14 2.42 7.93 -12.78
N LEU A 15 1.16 7.57 -12.56
CA LEU A 15 0.78 6.54 -11.59
C LEU A 15 1.49 5.21 -11.87
N GLY A 16 1.52 4.78 -13.14
CA GLY A 16 2.20 3.55 -13.55
C GLY A 16 3.69 3.59 -13.23
N GLU A 17 4.40 4.66 -13.59
CA GLU A 17 5.83 4.84 -13.26
C GLU A 17 6.07 4.85 -11.75
N ASN A 18 5.16 5.43 -10.97
CA ASN A 18 5.24 5.38 -9.51
C ASN A 18 5.06 3.98 -8.94
N ILE A 19 4.33 3.09 -9.61
CA ILE A 19 4.16 1.70 -9.18
C ILE A 19 5.38 0.86 -9.55
N CYS A 20 5.81 0.86 -10.82
CA CYS A 20 6.93 0.02 -11.25
C CYS A 20 8.32 0.57 -10.85
N LEU A 21 8.45 1.87 -10.64
CA LEU A 21 9.73 2.58 -10.46
C LEU A 21 10.70 2.34 -11.62
N GLY A 22 10.16 2.20 -12.82
CA GLY A 22 10.89 1.85 -14.02
C GLY A 22 10.25 2.41 -15.28
N ASN A 23 10.48 1.71 -16.40
CA ASN A 23 9.89 2.08 -17.68
C ASN A 23 8.44 1.56 -17.79
N PHE A 24 7.48 2.42 -17.43
CA PHE A 24 6.06 2.06 -17.48
C PHE A 24 5.61 1.63 -18.88
N ALA A 25 6.18 2.17 -19.96
CA ALA A 25 5.79 1.80 -21.31
C ALA A 25 6.10 0.32 -21.62
N GLU A 26 7.13 -0.25 -21.02
CA GLU A 26 7.50 -1.66 -21.15
C GLU A 26 6.70 -2.57 -20.21
N GLU A 27 6.23 -2.06 -19.08
CA GLU A 27 5.56 -2.83 -18.03
C GLU A 27 4.05 -2.55 -17.94
N ALA A 28 3.47 -1.73 -18.84
CA ALA A 28 2.10 -1.24 -18.74
C ALA A 28 1.04 -2.36 -18.64
N GLU A 29 1.19 -3.40 -19.43
CA GLU A 29 0.29 -4.55 -19.42
C GLU A 29 0.39 -5.33 -18.10
N GLN A 30 1.61 -5.59 -17.63
CA GLN A 30 1.87 -6.30 -16.37
C GLN A 30 1.33 -5.53 -15.17
N ILE A 31 1.49 -4.19 -15.16
CA ILE A 31 0.96 -3.33 -14.09
C ILE A 31 -0.57 -3.32 -14.12
N ALA A 32 -1.18 -3.27 -15.29
CA ALA A 32 -2.64 -3.34 -15.42
C ALA A 32 -3.20 -4.68 -14.92
N GLU A 33 -2.57 -5.80 -15.28
CA GLU A 33 -2.92 -7.12 -14.76
C GLU A 33 -2.75 -7.21 -13.25
N PHE A 34 -1.63 -6.74 -12.72
CA PHE A 34 -1.38 -6.66 -11.28
C PHE A 34 -2.46 -5.84 -10.56
N CYS A 35 -2.78 -4.65 -11.07
CA CYS A 35 -3.82 -3.81 -10.46
C CYS A 35 -5.18 -4.53 -10.43
N LYS A 36 -5.52 -5.26 -11.49
CA LYS A 36 -6.75 -6.04 -11.56
C LYS A 36 -6.72 -7.24 -10.60
N GLU A 37 -5.62 -8.00 -10.57
CA GLU A 37 -5.47 -9.16 -9.67
C GLU A 37 -5.57 -8.78 -8.20
N PHE A 38 -4.99 -7.64 -7.82
CA PHE A 38 -4.95 -7.15 -6.44
C PHE A 38 -6.12 -6.20 -6.11
N GLY A 39 -6.98 -5.85 -7.08
CA GLY A 39 -8.14 -4.99 -6.87
C GLY A 39 -7.85 -3.48 -6.82
N PHE A 40 -6.63 -3.05 -7.11
CA PHE A 40 -6.28 -1.63 -7.18
C PHE A 40 -6.97 -0.88 -8.32
N ASP A 41 -7.38 -1.58 -9.37
CA ASP A 41 -8.12 -1.02 -10.50
C ASP A 41 -9.39 -0.31 -10.06
N HIS A 42 -10.09 -0.77 -9.03
CA HIS A 42 -11.28 -0.11 -8.46
C HIS A 42 -11.03 1.31 -7.95
N PHE A 43 -9.76 1.63 -7.63
CA PHE A 43 -9.34 2.97 -7.19
C PHE A 43 -8.66 3.72 -8.32
N PHE A 44 -7.77 3.06 -9.05
CA PHE A 44 -6.91 3.71 -10.04
C PHE A 44 -7.62 4.03 -11.35
N ASN A 45 -8.67 3.30 -11.72
CA ASN A 45 -9.51 3.63 -12.87
C ASN A 45 -10.32 4.93 -12.69
N ASN A 46 -10.45 5.44 -11.46
CA ASN A 46 -11.09 6.71 -11.18
C ASN A 46 -10.19 7.94 -11.44
N PHE A 47 -8.90 7.72 -11.71
CA PHE A 47 -8.00 8.79 -12.11
C PHE A 47 -8.29 9.24 -13.56
N PRO A 48 -8.13 10.53 -13.90
CA PRO A 48 -8.54 11.08 -15.21
C PRO A 48 -7.96 10.36 -16.43
N GLN A 49 -6.75 9.80 -16.30
CA GLN A 49 -6.05 9.05 -17.35
C GLN A 49 -5.60 7.66 -16.87
N GLY A 50 -6.28 7.09 -15.84
CA GLY A 50 -5.90 5.81 -15.26
C GLY A 50 -4.42 5.78 -14.86
N LEU A 51 -3.70 4.74 -15.28
CA LEU A 51 -2.26 4.59 -14.97
C LEU A 51 -1.35 5.65 -15.61
N ASN A 52 -1.82 6.37 -16.63
CA ASN A 52 -1.08 7.47 -17.26
C ASN A 52 -1.28 8.83 -16.57
N THR A 53 -2.06 8.88 -15.49
CA THR A 53 -2.28 10.12 -14.74
C THR A 53 -0.99 10.61 -14.09
N MET A 54 -0.63 11.86 -14.35
CA MET A 54 0.51 12.53 -13.69
C MET A 54 0.16 12.85 -12.24
N LEU A 55 0.96 12.36 -11.31
CA LEU A 55 0.72 12.55 -9.86
C LEU A 55 1.27 13.86 -9.31
N GLY A 56 2.19 14.50 -10.05
CA GLY A 56 2.87 15.72 -9.62
C GLY A 56 3.95 15.49 -8.56
N GLU A 57 4.68 16.55 -8.25
CA GLU A 57 5.74 16.50 -7.24
C GLU A 57 5.14 16.21 -5.86
N ASP A 58 5.70 15.24 -5.16
CA ASP A 58 5.21 14.71 -3.88
C ASP A 58 3.71 14.35 -3.87
N GLY A 59 3.14 14.06 -5.05
CA GLY A 59 1.74 13.67 -5.18
C GLY A 59 0.76 14.80 -4.86
N ILE A 60 1.10 16.04 -5.25
CA ILE A 60 0.25 17.24 -5.01
C ILE A 60 -1.16 17.10 -5.61
N ASN A 61 -1.30 16.29 -6.66
CA ASN A 61 -2.56 16.09 -7.37
C ASN A 61 -3.42 14.97 -6.78
N ILE A 62 -3.00 14.32 -5.69
CA ILE A 62 -3.70 13.19 -5.09
C ILE A 62 -3.85 13.34 -3.57
N SER A 63 -4.90 12.70 -3.02
CA SER A 63 -5.15 12.70 -1.58
C SER A 63 -4.11 11.90 -0.80
N GLY A 64 -4.06 12.08 0.52
CA GLY A 64 -3.20 11.28 1.41
C GLY A 64 -3.48 9.78 1.31
N GLY A 65 -4.75 9.39 1.27
CA GLY A 65 -5.16 8.00 1.11
C GLY A 65 -4.76 7.42 -0.26
N GLN A 66 -4.90 8.21 -1.33
CA GLN A 66 -4.43 7.81 -2.65
C GLN A 66 -2.91 7.62 -2.69
N ARG A 67 -2.12 8.50 -2.02
CA ARG A 67 -0.68 8.32 -1.87
C ARG A 67 -0.34 7.00 -1.16
N GLN A 68 -1.06 6.67 -0.10
CA GLN A 68 -0.86 5.40 0.62
C GLN A 68 -1.21 4.19 -0.25
N LEU A 69 -2.28 4.25 -1.06
CA LEU A 69 -2.62 3.18 -2.02
C LEU A 69 -1.53 3.00 -3.08
N VAL A 70 -1.00 4.09 -3.63
CA VAL A 70 0.13 4.02 -4.60
C VAL A 70 1.37 3.40 -3.96
N ALA A 71 1.69 3.77 -2.72
CA ALA A 71 2.81 3.20 -1.98
C ALA A 71 2.65 1.70 -1.74
N LEU A 72 1.45 1.27 -1.38
CA LEU A 72 1.13 -0.14 -1.15
C LEU A 72 1.21 -0.93 -2.47
N ALA A 73 0.64 -0.40 -3.56
CA ALA A 73 0.74 -1.02 -4.88
C ALA A 73 2.20 -1.17 -5.33
N ARG A 74 3.02 -0.13 -5.20
CA ARG A 74 4.46 -0.14 -5.45
C ARG A 74 5.18 -1.24 -4.66
N ALA A 75 4.87 -1.35 -3.37
CA ALA A 75 5.50 -2.33 -2.49
C ALA A 75 5.14 -3.76 -2.87
N LEU A 76 3.87 -4.01 -3.22
CA LEU A 76 3.35 -5.32 -3.60
C LEU A 76 3.74 -5.72 -5.03
N TYR A 77 3.82 -4.78 -5.96
CA TYR A 77 4.26 -5.04 -7.35
C TYR A 77 5.66 -5.67 -7.40
N ARG A 78 6.50 -5.37 -6.41
CA ARG A 78 7.83 -5.96 -6.24
C ARG A 78 7.84 -7.39 -5.67
N GLN A 79 6.68 -8.00 -5.47
CA GLN A 79 6.50 -9.36 -4.93
C GLN A 79 7.36 -9.64 -3.68
N PRO A 80 7.20 -8.84 -2.61
CA PRO A 80 8.02 -8.99 -1.41
C PRO A 80 7.68 -10.30 -0.68
N LYS A 81 8.69 -10.94 -0.08
CA LYS A 81 8.46 -12.00 0.92
C LYS A 81 8.09 -11.43 2.31
N ILE A 82 8.52 -10.20 2.59
CA ILE A 82 8.23 -9.48 3.83
C ILE A 82 7.77 -8.08 3.48
N LEU A 83 6.62 -7.69 4.00
CA LEU A 83 6.02 -6.37 3.86
C LEU A 83 6.01 -5.67 5.22
N LEU A 84 6.68 -4.52 5.31
CA LEU A 84 6.67 -3.67 6.50
C LEU A 84 5.72 -2.49 6.25
N LEU A 85 4.78 -2.29 7.15
CA LEU A 85 3.74 -1.25 7.06
C LEU A 85 3.80 -0.36 8.30
N ASP A 86 3.96 0.94 8.09
CA ASP A 86 3.92 1.96 9.14
C ASP A 86 2.67 2.83 8.97
N GLU A 87 1.69 2.65 9.86
CA GLU A 87 0.38 3.31 9.82
C GLU A 87 -0.31 3.25 8.45
N PRO A 88 -0.48 2.07 7.85
CA PRO A 88 -0.81 1.91 6.43
C PRO A 88 -2.16 2.48 6.01
N THR A 89 -3.06 2.77 6.95
CA THR A 89 -4.42 3.25 6.66
C THR A 89 -4.73 4.62 7.27
N ALA A 90 -3.72 5.31 7.83
CA ALA A 90 -3.93 6.53 8.62
C ALA A 90 -4.64 7.66 7.86
N ALA A 91 -4.38 7.80 6.55
CA ALA A 91 -4.95 8.85 5.70
C ALA A 91 -6.08 8.36 4.78
N MET A 92 -6.53 7.12 4.94
CA MET A 92 -7.53 6.50 4.08
C MET A 92 -8.96 6.78 4.57
N ASP A 93 -9.89 6.88 3.62
CA ASP A 93 -11.31 6.80 3.91
C ASP A 93 -11.72 5.34 4.23
N THR A 94 -12.93 5.16 4.73
CA THR A 94 -13.44 3.84 5.15
C THR A 94 -13.43 2.80 4.03
N LYS A 95 -13.66 3.22 2.77
CA LYS A 95 -13.67 2.32 1.61
C LYS A 95 -12.26 1.81 1.28
N ALA A 96 -11.31 2.72 1.21
CA ALA A 96 -9.90 2.39 0.93
C ALA A 96 -9.29 1.57 2.09
N GLU A 97 -9.61 1.94 3.33
CA GLU A 97 -9.16 1.21 4.51
C GLU A 97 -9.65 -0.24 4.51
N LYS A 98 -10.96 -0.45 4.30
CA LYS A 98 -11.54 -1.80 4.21
C LYS A 98 -10.88 -2.61 3.09
N PHE A 99 -10.67 -2.01 1.93
CA PHE A 99 -9.97 -2.65 0.82
C PHE A 99 -8.58 -3.14 1.22
N VAL A 100 -7.79 -2.30 1.89
CA VAL A 100 -6.42 -2.68 2.32
C VAL A 100 -6.46 -3.83 3.33
N ILE A 101 -7.39 -3.79 4.29
CA ILE A 101 -7.56 -4.87 5.27
C ILE A 101 -7.90 -6.18 4.56
N ASP A 102 -8.91 -6.18 3.70
CA ASP A 102 -9.36 -7.36 2.96
C ASP A 102 -8.22 -7.92 2.08
N LEU A 103 -7.46 -7.05 1.42
CA LEU A 103 -6.29 -7.41 0.61
C LEU A 103 -5.21 -8.11 1.44
N LEU A 104 -4.83 -7.54 2.58
CA LEU A 104 -3.81 -8.12 3.46
C LEU A 104 -4.24 -9.49 4.00
N GLN A 105 -5.52 -9.64 4.35
CA GLN A 105 -6.07 -10.92 4.81
C GLN A 105 -6.10 -11.97 3.69
N GLN A 106 -6.52 -11.61 2.48
CA GLN A 106 -6.59 -12.53 1.34
C GLN A 106 -5.21 -12.99 0.87
N LYS A 107 -4.20 -12.12 0.97
CA LYS A 107 -2.83 -12.40 0.49
C LYS A 107 -1.86 -12.81 1.61
N LYS A 108 -2.36 -13.11 2.81
CA LYS A 108 -1.52 -13.45 3.99
C LYS A 108 -0.56 -14.62 3.79
N ASP A 109 -0.85 -15.52 2.87
CA ASP A 109 -0.01 -16.68 2.58
C ASP A 109 1.07 -16.39 1.51
N HIS A 110 1.04 -15.19 0.89
CA HIS A 110 2.01 -14.81 -0.14
C HIS A 110 3.22 -14.08 0.42
N PHE A 111 3.05 -13.38 1.54
CA PHE A 111 4.11 -12.60 2.21
C PHE A 111 3.84 -12.46 3.70
N ALA A 112 4.91 -12.42 4.49
CA ALA A 112 4.80 -12.06 5.89
C ALA A 112 4.59 -10.54 6.03
N THR A 113 3.66 -10.12 6.90
CA THR A 113 3.40 -8.70 7.16
C THR A 113 3.81 -8.36 8.59
N LEU A 114 4.64 -7.33 8.75
CA LEU A 114 4.87 -6.65 10.01
C LEU A 114 4.27 -5.25 9.93
N MET A 115 3.35 -4.93 10.83
CA MET A 115 2.62 -3.67 10.83
C MET A 115 2.80 -2.94 12.15
N VAL A 116 3.11 -1.65 12.07
CA VAL A 116 3.07 -0.72 13.19
C VAL A 116 1.79 0.10 13.08
N THR A 117 0.96 0.10 14.13
CA THR A 117 -0.30 0.83 14.13
C THR A 117 -0.79 1.07 15.56
N HIS A 118 -1.56 2.13 15.74
CA HIS A 118 -2.33 2.40 16.96
C HIS A 118 -3.81 2.01 16.84
N ARG A 119 -4.24 1.43 15.72
CA ARG A 119 -5.62 1.06 15.45
C ARG A 119 -5.92 -0.36 15.92
N GLN A 120 -6.78 -0.50 16.92
CA GLN A 120 -7.09 -1.78 17.60
C GLN A 120 -7.61 -2.86 16.65
N TYR A 121 -8.48 -2.50 15.69
CA TYR A 121 -9.04 -3.48 14.75
C TYR A 121 -7.98 -4.15 13.85
N LEU A 122 -6.84 -3.49 13.57
CA LEU A 122 -5.72 -4.10 12.86
C LEU A 122 -4.99 -5.14 13.71
N ALA A 123 -4.99 -4.97 15.03
CA ALA A 123 -4.49 -5.98 15.96
C ALA A 123 -5.40 -7.24 15.96
N GLU A 124 -6.72 -7.07 15.84
CA GLU A 124 -7.67 -8.18 15.82
C GLU A 124 -7.44 -9.13 14.64
N ILE A 125 -7.08 -8.61 13.46
CA ILE A 125 -6.82 -9.39 12.25
C ILE A 125 -5.41 -9.99 12.20
N SER A 126 -4.52 -9.59 13.10
CA SER A 126 -3.13 -10.06 13.14
C SER A 126 -2.99 -11.41 13.85
N ASN A 127 -2.05 -12.24 13.40
CA ASN A 127 -1.75 -13.52 14.02
C ASN A 127 -1.07 -13.36 15.40
N ARG A 128 -0.22 -12.34 15.53
CA ARG A 128 0.50 -11.99 16.76
C ARG A 128 0.47 -10.47 16.94
N VAL A 129 0.33 -10.03 18.18
CA VAL A 129 0.31 -8.63 18.55
C VAL A 129 1.29 -8.38 19.68
N TYR A 130 2.14 -7.37 19.50
CA TYR A 130 3.10 -6.93 20.49
C TYR A 130 2.85 -5.48 20.85
N THR A 131 2.88 -5.16 22.14
CA THR A 131 2.97 -3.76 22.61
C THR A 131 4.41 -3.39 22.88
N LEU A 132 4.75 -2.13 22.62
CA LEU A 132 6.06 -1.54 22.93
C LEU A 132 5.86 -0.51 24.03
N GLU A 133 6.40 -0.80 25.23
CA GLU A 133 6.34 0.07 26.38
C GLU A 133 7.72 0.20 27.05
N ASN A 134 8.18 1.40 27.29
CA ASN A 134 9.48 1.68 27.92
C ASN A 134 10.67 0.92 27.29
N GLY A 135 10.68 0.82 25.94
CA GLY A 135 11.72 0.13 25.19
C GLY A 135 11.68 -1.40 25.26
N LYS A 136 10.63 -1.97 25.82
CA LYS A 136 10.41 -3.43 25.90
C LYS A 136 9.16 -3.84 25.14
N THR A 137 9.27 -4.96 24.46
CA THR A 137 8.11 -5.58 23.76
C THR A 137 7.44 -6.60 24.67
N LYS A 138 6.11 -6.64 24.63
CA LYS A 138 5.28 -7.65 25.30
C LYS A 138 4.28 -8.20 24.30
N GLU A 139 4.25 -9.51 24.14
CA GLU A 139 3.22 -10.17 23.35
C GLU A 139 1.89 -10.17 24.12
N ILE A 140 0.79 -9.77 23.43
CA ILE A 140 -0.55 -9.69 24.00
C ILE A 140 -1.55 -10.60 23.25
N LYS A 141 -1.14 -11.15 22.09
CA LYS A 141 -1.91 -12.11 21.30
C LYS A 141 -0.98 -13.01 20.50
#